data_5c4686eb9adc7ed9d7e5ef4acadca004
#
_entry.id   5c4686eb9adc7ed9d7e5ef4acadca004
#
_cell.length_a   1.000
_cell.length_b   1.000
_cell.length_c   1.000
_cell.angle_alpha   90.00
_cell.angle_beta   90.00
_cell.angle_gamma   90.00
#
_symmetry.space_group_name_H-M   'P 1'
#
loop_
_entity.id
_entity.type
_entity.pdbx_description
1 polymer ?
#
loop_
_entity_poly.entity_id
_entity_poly.type
_entity_poly.pdbx_seq_one_letter_code
_entity_poly.pdbx_strand_id
1 'polypeptide(L)'
;EILKKMKVDFKFDGDMQPDVALNNEYKELYPLSDIVGNANVLIMPGQHSAAISYKIMKSMSSAKVIGPLLIGLGAAIEIAPLRCSTSEILNLASVAAYSAGVIDYNKKN
;
A
#
# COMPACT_ATOMS: atom_id res chain seq x y z
N GLU A 1 -16.52 3.37 10.92
CA GLU A 1 -16.80 3.51 12.37
C GLU A 1 -15.68 2.95 13.25
N ILE A 2 -15.06 1.80 12.90
CA ILE A 2 -13.98 1.19 13.71
C ILE A 2 -12.78 2.13 13.82
N LEU A 3 -12.27 2.65 12.72
CA LEU A 3 -11.13 3.58 12.70
C LEU A 3 -11.42 4.87 13.49
N LYS A 4 -12.67 5.39 13.42
CA LYS A 4 -13.08 6.54 14.23
C LYS A 4 -12.98 6.25 15.74
N LYS A 5 -13.35 5.03 16.17
CA LYS A 5 -13.21 4.59 17.57
C LYS A 5 -11.75 4.42 17.99
N MET A 6 -10.88 4.02 17.07
CA MET A 6 -9.44 3.85 17.32
C MET A 6 -8.67 5.18 17.41
N LYS A 7 -9.31 6.32 17.08
CA LYS A 7 -8.70 7.66 17.12
C LYS A 7 -7.35 7.71 16.37
N VAL A 8 -7.33 7.14 15.16
CA VAL A 8 -6.13 7.17 14.31
C VAL A 8 -5.74 8.61 13.96
N ASP A 9 -4.45 8.85 13.75
CA ASP A 9 -3.85 10.16 13.48
C ASP A 9 -3.75 10.51 11.99
N PHE A 10 -4.40 9.73 11.13
CA PHE A 10 -4.44 9.96 9.68
C PHE A 10 -5.88 10.13 9.18
N LYS A 11 -6.03 10.83 8.06
CA LYS A 11 -7.31 10.98 7.38
C LYS A 11 -7.67 9.70 6.63
N PHE A 12 -8.93 9.31 6.71
CA PHE A 12 -9.45 8.15 5.99
C PHE A 12 -10.90 8.37 5.59
N ASP A 13 -11.29 7.74 4.50
CA ASP A 13 -12.66 7.71 4.01
C ASP A 13 -12.90 6.38 3.29
N GLY A 14 -14.13 6.05 2.98
CA GLY A 14 -14.46 4.79 2.33
C GLY A 14 -15.76 4.83 1.56
N ASP A 15 -15.90 3.79 0.75
CA ASP A 15 -16.79 3.65 -0.39
C ASP A 15 -16.57 4.74 -1.44
N MET A 16 -15.33 4.84 -1.94
CA MET A 16 -14.93 5.77 -2.97
C MET A 16 -14.34 5.01 -4.17
N GLN A 17 -14.69 5.42 -5.38
CA GLN A 17 -14.08 4.87 -6.59
C GLN A 17 -12.60 5.29 -6.68
N PRO A 18 -11.71 4.44 -7.23
CA PRO A 18 -10.28 4.74 -7.28
C PRO A 18 -9.93 6.00 -8.07
N ASP A 19 -10.66 6.30 -9.13
CA ASP A 19 -10.48 7.51 -9.93
C ASP A 19 -10.79 8.77 -9.13
N VAL A 20 -11.86 8.75 -8.32
CA VAL A 20 -12.20 9.84 -7.40
C VAL A 20 -11.15 9.96 -6.29
N ALA A 21 -10.69 8.85 -5.72
CA ALA A 21 -9.69 8.86 -4.67
C ALA A 21 -8.34 9.44 -5.15
N LEU A 22 -7.99 9.21 -6.42
CA LEU A 22 -6.71 9.60 -7.01
C LEU A 22 -6.76 10.94 -7.77
N ASN A 23 -7.95 11.50 -8.01
CA ASN A 23 -8.11 12.77 -8.72
C ASN A 23 -8.91 13.77 -7.89
N ASN A 24 -8.24 14.84 -7.50
CA ASN A 24 -8.85 15.89 -6.66
C ASN A 24 -10.02 16.62 -7.36
N GLU A 25 -10.06 16.65 -8.70
CA GLU A 25 -11.14 17.29 -9.46
C GLU A 25 -12.50 16.62 -9.24
N TYR A 26 -12.51 15.30 -8.99
CA TYR A 26 -13.74 14.54 -8.75
C TYR A 26 -14.24 14.62 -7.30
N LYS A 27 -13.47 15.22 -6.40
CA LYS A 27 -13.84 15.31 -4.98
C LYS A 27 -15.01 16.22 -4.69
N GLU A 28 -15.33 17.14 -5.59
CA GLU A 28 -16.57 17.95 -5.51
C GLU A 28 -17.84 17.08 -5.49
N LEU A 29 -17.76 15.87 -6.05
CA LEU A 29 -18.83 14.87 -5.99
C LEU A 29 -18.98 14.21 -4.60
N TYR A 30 -18.00 14.39 -3.72
CA TYR A 30 -17.94 13.81 -2.38
C TYR A 30 -17.72 14.89 -1.30
N PRO A 31 -18.66 15.83 -1.13
CA PRO A 31 -18.50 17.00 -0.25
C PRO A 31 -18.36 16.64 1.24
N LEU A 32 -18.72 15.41 1.62
CA LEU A 32 -18.61 14.92 3.01
C LEU A 32 -17.30 14.18 3.27
N SER A 33 -16.40 14.08 2.29
CA SER A 33 -15.12 13.41 2.46
C SER A 33 -14.16 14.22 3.33
N ASP A 34 -13.56 13.56 4.32
CA ASP A 34 -12.51 14.14 5.18
C ASP A 34 -11.14 14.19 4.50
N ILE A 35 -10.97 13.54 3.34
CA ILE A 35 -9.70 13.48 2.62
C ILE A 35 -9.56 14.74 1.75
N VAL A 36 -8.56 15.55 2.04
CA VAL A 36 -8.17 16.70 1.24
C VAL A 36 -6.99 16.30 0.33
N GLY A 37 -7.13 16.60 -0.97
CA GLY A 37 -6.12 16.18 -1.96
C GLY A 37 -6.27 14.71 -2.39
N ASN A 38 -5.31 14.18 -3.12
CA ASN A 38 -5.33 12.80 -3.60
C ASN A 38 -5.03 11.81 -2.47
N ALA A 39 -5.70 10.67 -2.47
CA ALA A 39 -5.35 9.59 -1.57
C ALA A 39 -3.95 9.04 -1.91
N ASN A 40 -3.14 8.80 -0.90
CA ASN A 40 -1.81 8.19 -1.04
C ASN A 40 -1.79 6.71 -0.64
N VAL A 41 -2.87 6.22 -0.05
CA VAL A 41 -3.08 4.80 0.26
C VAL A 41 -4.46 4.39 -0.21
N LEU A 42 -4.55 3.30 -0.94
CA LEU A 42 -5.81 2.69 -1.39
C LEU A 42 -5.96 1.32 -0.76
N ILE A 43 -7.04 1.13 -0.01
CA ILE A 43 -7.41 -0.18 0.53
C ILE A 43 -8.42 -0.82 -0.42
N MET A 44 -8.01 -1.90 -1.07
CA MET A 44 -8.87 -2.64 -1.98
C MET A 44 -9.87 -3.52 -1.23
N PRO A 45 -11.08 -3.73 -1.75
CA PRO A 45 -12.13 -4.50 -1.08
C PRO A 45 -11.80 -5.99 -0.93
N GLY A 46 -10.78 -6.48 -1.61
CA GLY A 46 -10.34 -7.87 -1.51
C GLY A 46 -9.02 -8.13 -2.22
N GLN A 47 -8.40 -9.27 -1.89
CA GLN A 47 -7.11 -9.67 -2.43
C GLN A 47 -7.10 -9.78 -3.97
N HIS A 48 -8.19 -10.23 -4.57
CA HIS A 48 -8.27 -10.34 -6.02
C HIS A 48 -8.21 -8.97 -6.71
N SER A 49 -8.98 -8.00 -6.23
CA SER A 49 -8.96 -6.63 -6.77
C SER A 49 -7.59 -5.99 -6.59
N ALA A 50 -6.96 -6.15 -5.44
CA ALA A 50 -5.61 -5.66 -5.17
C ALA A 50 -4.58 -6.30 -6.13
N ALA A 51 -4.62 -7.62 -6.31
CA ALA A 51 -3.69 -8.34 -7.17
C ALA A 51 -3.84 -7.97 -8.65
N ILE A 52 -5.08 -7.80 -9.12
CA ILE A 52 -5.36 -7.40 -10.51
C ILE A 52 -4.88 -5.96 -10.73
N SER A 53 -5.26 -5.02 -9.86
CA SER A 53 -4.87 -3.61 -9.96
C SER A 53 -3.33 -3.44 -9.94
N TYR A 54 -2.65 -4.13 -9.02
CA TYR A 54 -1.19 -4.14 -8.94
C TYR A 54 -0.55 -4.61 -10.27
N LYS A 55 -1.03 -5.72 -10.83
CA LYS A 55 -0.48 -6.28 -12.08
C LYS A 55 -0.75 -5.38 -13.29
N ILE A 56 -1.93 -4.77 -13.36
CA ILE A 56 -2.26 -3.80 -14.42
C ILE A 56 -1.35 -2.59 -14.31
N MET A 57 -1.23 -1.99 -13.13
CA MET A 57 -0.34 -0.85 -12.91
C MET A 57 1.12 -1.17 -13.27
N LYS A 58 1.61 -2.33 -12.86
CA LYS A 58 2.97 -2.80 -13.20
C LYS A 58 3.18 -2.97 -14.70
N SER A 59 2.15 -3.40 -15.45
CA SER A 59 2.23 -3.61 -16.89
C SER A 59 2.12 -2.34 -17.72
N MET A 60 1.37 -1.35 -17.24
CA MET A 60 1.04 -0.13 -17.99
C MET A 60 1.87 1.08 -17.59
N SER A 61 2.51 1.05 -16.44
CA SER A 61 3.30 2.15 -15.90
C SER A 61 4.79 1.95 -16.14
N SER A 62 5.50 3.04 -16.45
CA SER A 62 6.97 3.10 -16.41
C SER A 62 7.51 3.26 -14.99
N ALA A 63 6.65 3.45 -13.98
CA ALA A 63 7.03 3.59 -12.60
C ALA A 63 7.59 2.29 -12.02
N LYS A 64 8.54 2.40 -11.10
CA LYS A 64 9.00 1.25 -10.33
C LYS A 64 7.93 0.87 -9.33
N VAL A 65 7.45 -0.36 -9.43
CA VAL A 65 6.49 -0.94 -8.49
C VAL A 65 7.22 -1.96 -7.63
N ILE A 66 7.26 -1.72 -6.32
CA ILE A 66 7.87 -2.63 -5.33
C ILE A 66 6.76 -3.43 -4.67
N GLY A 67 6.89 -4.72 -4.63
CA GLY A 67 5.92 -5.63 -4.02
C GLY A 67 5.60 -6.85 -4.86
N PRO A 68 4.73 -7.74 -4.36
CA PRO A 68 4.01 -7.63 -3.09
C PRO A 68 4.94 -7.66 -1.88
N LEU A 69 4.61 -6.92 -0.83
CA LEU A 69 5.35 -6.89 0.42
C LEU A 69 4.53 -7.59 1.51
N LEU A 70 5.20 -8.39 2.34
CA LEU A 70 4.59 -9.02 3.50
C LEU A 70 4.83 -8.16 4.74
N ILE A 71 3.76 -7.72 5.39
CA ILE A 71 3.82 -6.91 6.60
C ILE A 71 3.11 -7.61 7.76
N GLY A 72 3.48 -7.26 9.00
CA GLY A 72 2.88 -7.83 10.21
C GLY A 72 3.40 -9.22 10.59
N LEU A 73 4.48 -9.68 9.98
CA LEU A 73 5.14 -10.94 10.33
C LEU A 73 6.14 -10.75 11.47
N GLY A 74 6.36 -11.81 12.27
CA GLY A 74 7.40 -11.84 13.31
C GLY A 74 8.82 -12.00 12.79
N ALA A 75 9.00 -12.12 11.47
CA ALA A 75 10.29 -12.22 10.77
C ALA A 75 10.23 -11.43 9.46
N ALA A 76 11.38 -10.94 9.02
CA ALA A 76 11.52 -10.26 7.75
C ALA A 76 11.56 -11.28 6.60
N ILE A 77 10.45 -11.38 5.87
CA ILE A 77 10.28 -12.33 4.76
C ILE A 77 9.66 -11.56 3.61
N GLU A 78 10.24 -11.69 2.42
CA GLU A 78 9.69 -11.14 1.18
C GLU A 78 9.52 -12.23 0.12
N ILE A 79 8.55 -12.06 -0.76
CA ILE A 79 8.26 -13.03 -1.83
C ILE A 79 8.73 -12.44 -3.16
N ALA A 80 9.71 -13.10 -3.78
CA ALA A 80 10.15 -12.77 -5.12
C ALA A 80 9.26 -13.49 -6.15
N PRO A 81 8.63 -12.77 -7.10
CA PRO A 81 7.92 -13.40 -8.20
C PRO A 81 8.85 -14.27 -9.05
N LEU A 82 8.32 -15.34 -9.64
CA LEU A 82 9.11 -16.28 -10.45
C LEU A 82 9.90 -15.64 -11.61
N ARG A 83 9.38 -14.53 -12.15
CA ARG A 83 10.00 -13.78 -13.26
C ARG A 83 10.49 -12.40 -12.80
N CYS A 84 11.03 -12.29 -11.60
CA CYS A 84 11.59 -11.02 -11.14
C CYS A 84 12.96 -10.76 -11.77
N SER A 85 13.21 -9.48 -12.03
CA SER A 85 14.53 -9.00 -12.47
C SER A 85 15.51 -8.92 -11.30
N THR A 86 16.80 -8.82 -11.59
CA THR A 86 17.84 -8.61 -10.58
C THR A 86 17.58 -7.37 -9.72
N SER A 87 17.09 -6.28 -10.33
CA SER A 87 16.77 -5.04 -9.60
C SER A 87 15.58 -5.22 -8.66
N GLU A 88 14.58 -6.02 -9.04
CA GLU A 88 13.47 -6.35 -8.15
C GLU A 88 13.91 -7.19 -6.97
N ILE A 89 14.81 -8.16 -7.16
CA ILE A 89 15.39 -8.96 -6.07
C ILE A 89 16.16 -8.06 -5.11
N LEU A 90 17.00 -7.15 -5.61
CA LEU A 90 17.72 -6.19 -4.79
C LEU A 90 16.79 -5.28 -3.98
N ASN A 91 15.71 -4.79 -4.58
CA ASN A 91 14.73 -3.97 -3.88
C ASN A 91 14.04 -4.77 -2.75
N LEU A 92 13.62 -6.00 -3.02
CA LEU A 92 12.99 -6.86 -2.01
C LEU A 92 13.97 -7.22 -0.89
N ALA A 93 15.24 -7.52 -1.21
CA ALA A 93 16.27 -7.76 -0.22
C ALA A 93 16.51 -6.53 0.68
N SER A 94 16.53 -5.34 0.09
CA SER A 94 16.65 -4.08 0.84
C SER A 94 15.48 -3.84 1.78
N VAL A 95 14.25 -4.13 1.33
CA VAL A 95 13.04 -4.04 2.18
C VAL A 95 13.11 -5.07 3.31
N ALA A 96 13.50 -6.31 3.03
CA ALA A 96 13.66 -7.35 4.05
C ALA A 96 14.72 -6.95 5.10
N ALA A 97 15.86 -6.42 4.68
CA ALA A 97 16.90 -5.94 5.60
C ALA A 97 16.40 -4.79 6.49
N TYR A 98 15.69 -3.82 5.92
CA TYR A 98 15.06 -2.74 6.69
C TYR A 98 14.05 -3.28 7.70
N SER A 99 13.16 -4.19 7.28
CA SER A 99 12.14 -4.79 8.14
C SER A 99 12.76 -5.60 9.29
N ALA A 100 13.88 -6.30 9.05
CA ALA A 100 14.62 -7.00 10.08
C ALA A 100 15.14 -6.04 11.17
N GLY A 101 15.70 -4.90 10.76
CA GLY A 101 16.16 -3.87 11.69
C GLY A 101 15.04 -3.29 12.56
N VAL A 102 13.86 -3.06 11.96
CA VAL A 102 12.68 -2.57 12.70
C VAL A 102 12.16 -3.61 13.69
N ILE A 103 12.10 -4.89 13.29
CA ILE A 103 11.65 -5.98 14.16
C ILE A 103 12.60 -6.13 15.36
N ASP A 104 13.92 -6.08 15.13
CA ASP A 104 14.90 -6.18 16.21
C ASP A 104 14.86 -5.00 17.18
N TYR A 105 14.62 -3.78 16.65
CA TYR A 105 14.42 -2.60 17.48
C TYR A 105 13.20 -2.74 18.40
N ASN A 106 12.06 -3.20 17.85
CA ASN A 106 10.82 -3.35 18.63
C ASN A 106 10.86 -4.48 19.65
N LYS A 107 11.76 -5.48 19.49
CA LYS A 107 11.97 -6.55 20.48
C LYS A 107 12.81 -6.12 21.69
N LYS A 108 13.60 -5.05 21.52
CA LYS A 108 14.52 -4.55 22.56
C LYS A 108 13.93 -3.43 23.43
N ASN A 109 12.83 -2.84 22.98
CA ASN A 109 12.08 -1.79 23.66
C ASN A 109 10.64 -2.23 23.98
#